data_7e26c1b79833f374ec66fb1efb7cadbd
#
_entry.id   7e26c1b79833f374ec66fb1efb7cadbd
#
_cell.length_a   1.000
_cell.length_b   1.000
_cell.length_c   1.000
_cell.angle_alpha   90.00
_cell.angle_beta   90.00
_cell.angle_gamma   90.00
#
_symmetry.space_group_name_H-M   'P 1'
#
loop_
_entity.id
_entity.type
_entity.pdbx_description
1 polymer ?
#
loop_
_entity_poly.entity_id
_entity_poly.type
_entity_poly.pdbx_seq_one_letter_code
_entity_poly.pdbx_strand_id
1 'polypeptide(L)'
;MTALSLPIVIVPVSRSPAVLDACLAALESSLPNAARVLVADHAGSDPAGEVLARRWCDRSRLDAEYRRCAEPLTLAGNIDQAISSGDRDVVVLQADAVTTPGWLERMAQYARKDASIATVSAWSNRGELAAFPRAGEDNPVPAFPEAIAEAACAAPWSEMPELPSASGPCVLLRRAAIRQLGGLDTTGYNGERALDDFCRRAAAMGWRNILCLSAYVVRQPAVSGPATAHDELSALIARWPNYQEQVARFILSDPLRGMRERLQARIDELAKSGPQRDLFH
;
A
#
# COMPACT_ATOMS: atom_id res chain seq x y z
N MET A 1 -0.59 28.95 4.71
CA MET A 1 -0.74 27.46 4.77
C MET A 1 0.16 26.91 3.68
N THR A 2 1.27 26.30 4.03
CA THR A 2 2.16 25.62 3.08
C THR A 2 1.37 24.45 2.45
N ALA A 3 1.28 24.44 1.11
CA ALA A 3 0.63 23.35 0.40
C ALA A 3 1.21 22.01 0.88
N LEU A 4 0.34 21.05 1.19
CA LEU A 4 0.73 19.72 1.61
C LEU A 4 1.57 19.08 0.48
N SER A 5 2.88 18.92 0.68
CA SER A 5 3.69 18.11 -0.20
C SER A 5 3.22 16.65 -0.07
N LEU A 6 2.60 16.12 -1.12
CA LEU A 6 2.16 14.73 -1.17
C LEU A 6 3.35 13.77 -1.31
N PRO A 7 3.27 12.56 -0.77
CA PRO A 7 4.24 11.51 -1.04
C PRO A 7 4.36 11.21 -2.54
N ILE A 8 5.52 10.72 -2.95
CA ILE A 8 5.71 10.17 -4.31
C ILE A 8 5.12 8.75 -4.31
N VAL A 9 4.27 8.44 -5.27
CA VAL A 9 3.73 7.09 -5.46
C VAL A 9 4.67 6.31 -6.38
N ILE A 10 5.23 5.21 -5.89
CA ILE A 10 6.12 4.32 -6.62
C ILE A 10 5.32 3.07 -7.00
N VAL A 11 5.20 2.80 -8.29
CA VAL A 11 4.51 1.62 -8.84
C VAL A 11 5.54 0.75 -9.55
N PRO A 12 5.94 -0.41 -9.01
CA PRO A 12 6.80 -1.34 -9.74
C PRO A 12 6.01 -1.96 -10.91
N VAL A 13 6.64 -2.05 -12.08
CA VAL A 13 6.00 -2.65 -13.26
C VAL A 13 5.73 -4.14 -13.01
N SER A 14 4.49 -4.55 -13.24
CA SER A 14 4.03 -5.93 -13.12
C SER A 14 4.37 -6.77 -14.35
N ARG A 15 4.48 -8.10 -14.15
CA ARG A 15 4.55 -9.07 -15.26
C ARG A 15 3.21 -9.23 -16.00
N SER A 16 2.11 -8.74 -15.45
CA SER A 16 0.79 -8.75 -16.10
C SER A 16 0.42 -7.33 -16.53
N PRO A 17 0.44 -7.04 -17.85
CA PRO A 17 0.05 -5.72 -18.36
C PRO A 17 -1.38 -5.32 -17.98
N ALA A 18 -2.32 -6.27 -17.97
CA ALA A 18 -3.72 -6.00 -17.64
C ALA A 18 -3.89 -5.55 -16.17
N VAL A 19 -3.14 -6.15 -15.25
CA VAL A 19 -3.15 -5.77 -13.83
C VAL A 19 -2.53 -4.39 -13.64
N LEU A 20 -1.42 -4.11 -14.32
CA LEU A 20 -0.78 -2.80 -14.31
C LEU A 20 -1.70 -1.72 -14.88
N ASP A 21 -2.39 -2.00 -16.01
CA ASP A 21 -3.33 -1.05 -16.64
C ASP A 21 -4.44 -0.63 -15.68
N ALA A 22 -5.04 -1.60 -14.99
CA ALA A 22 -6.07 -1.31 -14.00
C ALA A 22 -5.55 -0.46 -12.82
N CYS A 23 -4.33 -0.72 -12.35
CA CYS A 23 -3.67 0.09 -11.32
C CYS A 23 -3.46 1.54 -11.79
N LEU A 24 -2.89 1.72 -12.97
CA LEU A 24 -2.60 3.03 -13.54
C LEU A 24 -3.88 3.82 -13.83
N ALA A 25 -4.95 3.15 -14.33
CA ALA A 25 -6.26 3.77 -14.52
C ALA A 25 -6.89 4.22 -13.19
N ALA A 26 -6.74 3.43 -12.12
CA ALA A 26 -7.21 3.80 -10.79
C ALA A 26 -6.44 5.01 -10.23
N LEU A 27 -5.13 5.09 -10.45
CA LEU A 27 -4.33 6.27 -10.07
C LEU A 27 -4.80 7.53 -10.82
N GLU A 28 -5.05 7.41 -12.12
CA GLU A 28 -5.55 8.52 -12.94
C GLU A 28 -6.86 9.08 -12.41
N SER A 29 -7.75 8.22 -11.91
CA SER A 29 -9.07 8.63 -11.38
C SER A 29 -9.04 9.11 -9.93
N SER A 30 -8.13 8.58 -9.10
CA SER A 30 -8.16 8.76 -7.64
C SER A 30 -7.17 9.78 -7.09
N LEU A 31 -6.14 10.18 -7.86
CA LEU A 31 -5.12 11.12 -7.40
C LEU A 31 -5.42 12.57 -7.82
N PRO A 32 -5.02 13.56 -7.00
CA PRO A 32 -5.06 14.97 -7.43
C PRO A 32 -3.95 15.25 -8.46
N ASN A 33 -4.15 16.26 -9.32
CA ASN A 33 -3.21 16.64 -10.40
C ASN A 33 -1.78 16.94 -9.91
N ALA A 34 -1.64 17.38 -8.66
CA ALA A 34 -0.33 17.67 -8.05
C ALA A 34 0.42 16.42 -7.54
N ALA A 35 -0.17 15.23 -7.66
CA ALA A 35 0.48 14.00 -7.24
C ALA A 35 1.57 13.61 -8.23
N ARG A 36 2.69 13.11 -7.69
CA ARG A 36 3.80 12.56 -8.47
C ARG A 36 3.77 11.04 -8.42
N VAL A 37 3.88 10.42 -9.60
CA VAL A 37 3.91 8.96 -9.78
C VAL A 37 5.20 8.56 -10.48
N LEU A 38 5.91 7.61 -9.91
CA LEU A 38 7.08 6.99 -10.51
C LEU A 38 6.75 5.53 -10.85
N VAL A 39 6.64 5.22 -12.13
CA VAL A 39 6.49 3.85 -12.61
C VAL A 39 7.89 3.25 -12.78
N ALA A 40 8.26 2.33 -11.89
CA ALA A 40 9.61 1.79 -11.76
C ALA A 40 9.71 0.41 -12.43
N ASP A 41 10.52 0.30 -13.47
CA ASP A 41 10.75 -0.92 -14.24
C ASP A 41 12.10 -1.53 -13.89
N HIS A 42 12.07 -2.80 -13.44
CA HIS A 42 13.25 -3.55 -13.01
C HIS A 42 14.07 -4.16 -14.18
N ALA A 43 13.83 -3.73 -15.42
CA ALA A 43 14.47 -4.21 -16.64
C ALA A 43 14.25 -5.72 -16.99
N GLY A 44 13.39 -6.41 -16.22
CA GLY A 44 12.98 -7.80 -16.47
C GLY A 44 11.48 -7.94 -16.73
N SER A 45 10.78 -6.82 -16.96
CA SER A 45 9.35 -6.77 -17.22
C SER A 45 9.01 -7.28 -18.64
N ASP A 46 7.76 -7.69 -18.81
CA ASP A 46 7.17 -7.97 -20.12
C ASP A 46 7.25 -6.71 -21.01
N PRO A 47 7.71 -6.81 -22.27
CA PRO A 47 7.75 -5.66 -23.20
C PRO A 47 6.41 -4.93 -23.34
N ALA A 48 5.29 -5.65 -23.24
CA ALA A 48 3.97 -5.03 -23.28
C ALA A 48 3.71 -4.16 -22.03
N GLY A 49 4.22 -4.54 -20.86
CA GLY A 49 4.17 -3.74 -19.63
C GLY A 49 4.99 -2.46 -19.74
N GLU A 50 6.18 -2.53 -20.38
CA GLU A 50 7.00 -1.34 -20.67
C GLU A 50 6.27 -0.35 -21.56
N VAL A 51 5.73 -0.83 -22.68
CA VAL A 51 5.00 0.01 -23.65
C VAL A 51 3.79 0.66 -23.00
N LEU A 52 3.03 -0.10 -22.22
CA LEU A 52 1.88 0.40 -21.46
C LEU A 52 2.29 1.52 -20.48
N ALA A 53 3.30 1.26 -19.67
CA ALA A 53 3.77 2.20 -18.65
C ALA A 53 4.27 3.53 -19.26
N ARG A 54 5.09 3.46 -20.31
CA ARG A 54 5.57 4.65 -21.03
C ARG A 54 4.41 5.46 -21.61
N ARG A 55 3.50 4.77 -22.35
CA ARG A 55 2.33 5.41 -22.95
C ARG A 55 1.43 6.08 -21.91
N TRP A 56 1.26 5.45 -20.75
CA TRP A 56 0.47 6.04 -19.67
C TRP A 56 1.16 7.29 -19.12
N CYS A 57 2.47 7.23 -18.82
CA CYS A 57 3.21 8.39 -18.33
C CYS A 57 3.16 9.57 -19.30
N ASP A 58 3.28 9.31 -20.62
CA ASP A 58 3.24 10.36 -21.65
C ASP A 58 1.87 11.05 -21.78
N ARG A 59 0.79 10.40 -21.34
CA ARG A 59 -0.59 10.89 -21.51
C ARG A 59 -1.28 11.29 -20.21
N SER A 60 -0.70 10.91 -19.09
CA SER A 60 -1.29 11.16 -17.77
C SER A 60 -1.41 12.65 -17.48
N ARG A 61 -2.49 13.03 -16.79
CA ARG A 61 -2.64 14.37 -16.20
C ARG A 61 -1.80 14.59 -14.95
N LEU A 62 -1.20 13.51 -14.42
CA LEU A 62 -0.37 13.54 -13.22
C LEU A 62 1.08 13.88 -13.57
N ASP A 63 1.89 14.28 -12.59
CA ASP A 63 3.35 14.34 -12.72
C ASP A 63 3.91 12.90 -12.72
N ALA A 64 3.82 12.25 -13.89
CA ALA A 64 4.14 10.84 -14.07
C ALA A 64 5.50 10.65 -14.76
N GLU A 65 6.35 9.82 -14.16
CA GLU A 65 7.67 9.47 -14.70
C GLU A 65 7.78 7.95 -14.86
N TYR A 66 8.21 7.50 -16.04
CA TYR A 66 8.63 6.12 -16.23
C TYR A 66 10.15 6.02 -16.09
N ARG A 67 10.61 5.12 -15.23
CA ARG A 67 12.04 4.87 -15.01
C ARG A 67 12.36 3.40 -15.12
N ARG A 68 13.23 3.04 -16.05
CA ARG A 68 13.76 1.70 -16.20
C ARG A 68 15.17 1.62 -15.60
N CYS A 69 15.43 0.57 -14.85
CA CYS A 69 16.77 0.26 -14.37
C CYS A 69 17.71 -0.06 -15.56
N ALA A 70 18.99 0.32 -15.44
CA ALA A 70 19.99 0.01 -16.47
C ALA A 70 20.26 -1.50 -16.55
N GLU A 71 20.29 -2.15 -15.39
CA GLU A 71 20.49 -3.60 -15.24
C GLU A 71 19.28 -4.23 -14.55
N PRO A 72 18.98 -5.53 -14.81
CA PRO A 72 17.90 -6.22 -14.15
C PRO A 72 18.07 -6.24 -12.63
N LEU A 73 17.04 -5.79 -11.90
CA LEU A 73 17.00 -5.80 -10.45
C LEU A 73 15.89 -6.74 -9.94
N THR A 74 15.99 -7.11 -8.67
CA THR A 74 14.88 -7.72 -7.94
C THR A 74 13.78 -6.69 -7.70
N LEU A 75 12.58 -7.13 -7.29
CA LEU A 75 11.50 -6.21 -6.93
C LEU A 75 11.94 -5.27 -5.80
N ALA A 76 12.57 -5.81 -4.75
CA ALA A 76 13.08 -5.02 -3.63
C ALA A 76 14.14 -4.00 -4.10
N GLY A 77 15.08 -4.42 -4.97
CA GLY A 77 16.12 -3.55 -5.52
C GLY A 77 15.56 -2.41 -6.35
N ASN A 78 14.55 -2.69 -7.18
CA ASN A 78 13.86 -1.67 -7.98
C ASN A 78 13.13 -0.64 -7.09
N ILE A 79 12.42 -1.11 -6.08
CA ILE A 79 11.74 -0.23 -5.12
C ILE A 79 12.77 0.59 -4.34
N ASP A 80 13.85 -0.01 -3.88
CA ASP A 80 14.89 0.68 -3.10
C ASP A 80 15.57 1.79 -3.92
N GLN A 81 15.90 1.51 -5.19
CA GLN A 81 16.44 2.52 -6.10
C GLN A 81 15.45 3.69 -6.29
N ALA A 82 14.15 3.38 -6.44
CA ALA A 82 13.10 4.39 -6.57
C ALA A 82 12.94 5.22 -5.29
N ILE A 83 12.95 4.59 -4.11
CA ILE A 83 12.91 5.26 -2.80
C ILE A 83 14.09 6.21 -2.62
N SER A 84 15.30 5.78 -3.00
CA SER A 84 16.52 6.53 -2.80
C SER A 84 16.62 7.79 -3.64
N SER A 85 15.84 7.90 -4.73
CA SER A 85 15.93 8.98 -5.71
C SER A 85 15.25 10.30 -5.31
N GLY A 86 14.63 10.40 -4.13
CA GLY A 86 13.84 11.58 -3.73
C GLY A 86 14.07 12.01 -2.27
N ASP A 87 13.48 13.15 -1.91
CA ASP A 87 13.56 13.76 -0.58
C ASP A 87 12.22 13.77 0.18
N ARG A 88 11.12 13.37 -0.47
CA ARG A 88 9.77 13.30 0.09
C ARG A 88 9.47 11.91 0.67
N ASP A 89 8.43 11.84 1.50
CA ASP A 89 7.80 10.57 1.85
C ASP A 89 7.40 9.84 0.56
N VAL A 90 7.39 8.53 0.59
CA VAL A 90 7.04 7.71 -0.58
C VAL A 90 5.93 6.72 -0.23
N VAL A 91 5.13 6.35 -1.22
CA VAL A 91 4.21 5.23 -1.12
C VAL A 91 4.66 4.16 -2.10
N VAL A 92 4.92 2.96 -1.59
CA VAL A 92 5.06 1.76 -2.42
C VAL A 92 3.66 1.23 -2.67
N LEU A 93 3.22 1.30 -3.92
CA LEU A 93 1.93 0.80 -4.38
C LEU A 93 2.16 -0.38 -5.30
N GLN A 94 1.69 -1.54 -4.92
CA GLN A 94 1.83 -2.72 -5.75
C GLN A 94 1.01 -2.61 -7.03
N ALA A 95 1.49 -3.17 -8.12
CA ALA A 95 0.82 -3.07 -9.42
C ALA A 95 -0.55 -3.77 -9.49
N ASP A 96 -0.86 -4.64 -8.52
CA ASP A 96 -2.18 -5.27 -8.35
C ASP A 96 -3.15 -4.44 -7.48
N ALA A 97 -2.77 -3.23 -7.09
CA ALA A 97 -3.61 -2.32 -6.33
C ALA A 97 -4.58 -1.55 -7.23
N VAL A 98 -5.81 -1.38 -6.74
CA VAL A 98 -6.81 -0.44 -7.28
C VAL A 98 -7.13 0.56 -6.18
N THR A 99 -6.78 1.81 -6.41
CA THR A 99 -6.89 2.88 -5.44
C THR A 99 -8.25 3.55 -5.47
N THR A 100 -8.69 4.09 -4.34
CA THR A 100 -9.96 4.80 -4.16
C THR A 100 -9.74 6.29 -3.92
N PRO A 101 -10.71 7.18 -4.17
CA PRO A 101 -10.51 8.63 -4.01
C PRO A 101 -10.01 9.05 -2.62
N GLY A 102 -9.02 9.95 -2.58
CA GLY A 102 -8.48 10.57 -1.36
C GLY A 102 -7.59 9.67 -0.47
N TRP A 103 -7.24 8.48 -0.92
CA TRP A 103 -6.41 7.54 -0.16
C TRP A 103 -5.03 8.13 0.18
N LEU A 104 -4.37 8.78 -0.77
CA LEU A 104 -3.01 9.29 -0.61
C LEU A 104 -2.95 10.43 0.41
N GLU A 105 -3.89 11.36 0.31
CA GLU A 105 -3.98 12.51 1.23
C GLU A 105 -4.24 12.05 2.66
N ARG A 106 -5.10 11.04 2.84
CA ARG A 106 -5.41 10.48 4.15
C ARG A 106 -4.21 9.77 4.77
N MET A 107 -3.50 8.96 3.99
CA MET A 107 -2.26 8.32 4.46
C MET A 107 -1.19 9.35 4.82
N ALA A 108 -1.02 10.39 3.99
CA ALA A 108 -0.09 11.48 4.26
C ALA A 108 -0.48 12.29 5.52
N GLN A 109 -1.78 12.50 5.77
CA GLN A 109 -2.26 13.12 7.01
C GLN A 109 -1.94 12.27 8.24
N TYR A 110 -2.17 10.95 8.16
CA TYR A 110 -1.83 10.03 9.26
C TYR A 110 -0.34 10.04 9.56
N ALA A 111 0.51 9.98 8.55
CA ALA A 111 1.94 10.01 8.71
C ALA A 111 2.47 11.27 9.43
N ARG A 112 1.72 12.38 9.43
CA ARG A 112 2.09 13.65 10.07
C ARG A 112 1.56 13.82 11.48
N LYS A 113 0.62 12.96 11.91
CA LYS A 113 0.04 13.07 13.27
C LYS A 113 1.06 12.83 14.37
N ASP A 114 2.10 12.02 14.07
CA ASP A 114 3.14 11.69 15.04
C ASP A 114 4.50 11.52 14.33
N ALA A 115 5.53 12.15 14.87
CA ALA A 115 6.88 12.10 14.30
C ALA A 115 7.52 10.71 14.41
N SER A 116 7.06 9.86 15.31
CA SER A 116 7.56 8.50 15.50
C SER A 116 7.01 7.48 14.48
N ILE A 117 6.08 7.87 13.60
CA ILE A 117 5.55 6.97 12.58
C ILE A 117 6.59 6.76 11.48
N ALA A 118 6.93 5.50 11.20
CA ALA A 118 7.80 5.09 10.09
C ALA A 118 6.99 4.72 8.85
N THR A 119 5.95 3.90 9.03
CA THR A 119 5.12 3.41 7.92
C THR A 119 3.63 3.59 8.20
N VAL A 120 2.86 3.73 7.12
CA VAL A 120 1.40 3.76 7.17
C VAL A 120 0.87 2.79 6.12
N SER A 121 0.08 1.80 6.54
CA SER A 121 -0.69 0.91 5.66
C SER A 121 -2.13 1.39 5.52
N ALA A 122 -2.83 0.98 4.47
CA ALA A 122 -4.26 1.20 4.29
C ALA A 122 -5.06 -0.09 4.55
N TRP A 123 -6.36 0.02 4.80
CA TRP A 123 -7.26 -1.12 4.70
C TRP A 123 -7.24 -1.70 3.29
N SER A 124 -7.36 -3.03 3.19
CA SER A 124 -7.51 -3.70 1.90
C SER A 124 -8.45 -4.91 2.04
N ASN A 125 -8.99 -5.40 0.92
CA ASN A 125 -9.67 -6.69 0.92
C ASN A 125 -8.71 -7.87 1.16
N ARG A 126 -7.41 -7.69 0.89
CA ARG A 126 -6.37 -8.71 1.04
C ARG A 126 -5.18 -8.17 1.79
N GLY A 127 -4.70 -8.92 2.76
CA GLY A 127 -3.56 -8.55 3.58
C GLY A 127 -3.60 -9.29 4.91
N GLU A 128 -2.46 -9.75 5.35
CA GLU A 128 -2.36 -10.61 6.53
C GLU A 128 -2.87 -9.92 7.82
N LEU A 129 -2.63 -8.62 7.98
CA LEU A 129 -2.90 -7.90 9.23
C LEU A 129 -4.09 -6.95 9.15
N ALA A 130 -4.31 -6.30 8.00
CA ALA A 130 -5.28 -5.21 7.83
C ALA A 130 -6.33 -5.52 6.76
N ALA A 131 -6.83 -6.76 6.73
CA ALA A 131 -7.90 -7.15 5.81
C ALA A 131 -9.29 -6.69 6.31
N PHE A 132 -10.15 -6.32 5.36
CA PHE A 132 -11.56 -5.97 5.57
C PHE A 132 -12.41 -6.64 4.48
N PRO A 133 -13.58 -7.18 4.79
CA PRO A 133 -14.27 -7.16 6.09
C PRO A 133 -13.74 -8.19 7.11
N ARG A 134 -13.13 -9.31 6.69
CA ARG A 134 -12.67 -10.38 7.58
C ARG A 134 -11.16 -10.36 7.74
N ALA A 135 -10.71 -10.53 8.98
CA ALA A 135 -9.30 -10.58 9.33
C ALA A 135 -8.61 -11.85 8.80
N GLY A 136 -7.35 -11.73 8.39
CA GLY A 136 -6.52 -12.90 8.03
C GLY A 136 -7.00 -13.67 6.81
N GLU A 137 -7.98 -13.17 6.08
CA GLU A 137 -8.54 -13.82 4.90
C GLU A 137 -8.31 -13.01 3.63
N ASP A 138 -8.21 -13.72 2.52
CA ASP A 138 -8.31 -13.14 1.18
C ASP A 138 -9.77 -12.90 0.84
N ASN A 139 -10.30 -11.76 1.26
CA ASN A 139 -11.65 -11.37 0.92
C ASN A 139 -11.78 -11.09 -0.59
N PRO A 140 -12.96 -11.33 -1.19
CA PRO A 140 -13.18 -11.03 -2.60
C PRO A 140 -12.99 -9.53 -2.89
N VAL A 141 -12.76 -9.21 -4.16
CA VAL A 141 -12.79 -7.82 -4.61
C VAL A 141 -14.19 -7.27 -4.38
N PRO A 142 -14.36 -6.17 -3.66
CA PRO A 142 -15.69 -5.60 -3.39
C PRO A 142 -16.30 -5.02 -4.68
N ALA A 143 -17.62 -5.15 -4.81
CA ALA A 143 -18.35 -4.60 -5.95
C ALA A 143 -18.31 -3.05 -5.97
N PHE A 144 -18.25 -2.43 -4.80
CA PHE A 144 -18.28 -0.96 -4.62
C PHE A 144 -17.17 -0.51 -3.65
N PRO A 145 -15.91 -0.50 -4.08
CA PRO A 145 -14.79 -0.12 -3.22
C PRO A 145 -14.84 1.35 -2.77
N GLU A 146 -15.43 2.23 -3.58
CA GLU A 146 -15.62 3.64 -3.26
C GLU A 146 -16.55 3.85 -2.06
N ALA A 147 -17.58 3.03 -1.92
CA ALA A 147 -18.48 3.08 -0.76
C ALA A 147 -17.75 2.69 0.54
N ILE A 148 -16.82 1.73 0.48
CA ILE A 148 -15.97 1.38 1.62
C ILE A 148 -15.04 2.54 1.96
N ALA A 149 -14.42 3.16 0.95
CA ALA A 149 -13.53 4.30 1.14
C ALA A 149 -14.25 5.53 1.70
N GLU A 150 -15.47 5.79 1.24
CA GLU A 150 -16.34 6.86 1.77
C GLU A 150 -16.69 6.60 3.23
N ALA A 151 -17.12 5.38 3.57
CA ALA A 151 -17.42 4.99 4.95
C ALA A 151 -16.19 5.11 5.84
N ALA A 152 -15.02 4.64 5.38
CA ALA A 152 -13.76 4.76 6.10
C ALA A 152 -13.37 6.22 6.33
N CYS A 153 -13.59 7.09 5.36
CA CYS A 153 -13.34 8.53 5.49
C CYS A 153 -14.30 9.22 6.47
N ALA A 154 -15.58 8.84 6.44
CA ALA A 154 -16.63 9.46 7.23
C ALA A 154 -16.70 8.97 8.68
N ALA A 155 -16.03 7.85 9.01
CA ALA A 155 -16.03 7.32 10.36
C ALA A 155 -15.14 8.18 11.29
N PRO A 156 -15.57 8.40 12.55
CA PRO A 156 -14.85 9.22 13.51
C PRO A 156 -13.70 8.43 14.17
N TRP A 157 -12.57 8.36 13.51
CA TRP A 157 -11.39 7.67 14.02
C TRP A 157 -10.59 8.56 14.99
N SER A 158 -10.37 8.08 16.19
CA SER A 158 -9.45 8.67 17.17
C SER A 158 -8.17 7.85 17.33
N GLU A 159 -8.18 6.60 16.86
CA GLU A 159 -7.11 5.64 17.03
C GLU A 159 -6.12 5.66 15.87
N MET A 160 -4.89 5.25 16.17
CA MET A 160 -3.83 4.94 15.22
C MET A 160 -3.26 3.56 15.59
N PRO A 161 -3.93 2.47 15.19
CA PRO A 161 -3.51 1.13 15.59
C PRO A 161 -2.17 0.78 14.98
N GLU A 162 -1.31 0.19 15.82
CA GLU A 162 0.00 -0.29 15.39
C GLU A 162 -0.09 -1.67 14.77
N LEU A 163 0.71 -1.88 13.74
CA LEU A 163 0.87 -3.16 13.07
C LEU A 163 2.27 -3.71 13.35
N PRO A 164 2.44 -5.04 13.50
CA PRO A 164 3.76 -5.66 13.64
C PRO A 164 4.63 -5.50 12.38
N SER A 165 4.00 -5.31 11.21
CA SER A 165 4.64 -5.08 9.93
C SER A 165 3.71 -4.31 8.97
N ALA A 166 4.19 -3.97 7.78
CA ALA A 166 3.37 -3.44 6.69
C ALA A 166 2.31 -4.46 6.27
N SER A 167 1.17 -3.98 5.78
CA SER A 167 0.08 -4.84 5.33
C SER A 167 -0.61 -4.28 4.10
N GLY A 168 -1.01 -5.18 3.19
CA GLY A 168 -1.74 -4.84 1.99
C GLY A 168 -0.88 -4.32 0.84
N PRO A 169 -1.50 -3.89 -0.26
CA PRO A 169 -0.81 -3.52 -1.50
C PRO A 169 -0.29 -2.07 -1.50
N CYS A 170 -0.44 -1.35 -0.40
CA CYS A 170 -0.16 0.09 -0.32
C CYS A 170 0.49 0.43 1.01
N VAL A 171 1.74 0.88 0.98
CA VAL A 171 2.52 1.23 2.18
C VAL A 171 3.22 2.57 1.99
N LEU A 172 2.92 3.55 2.83
CA LEU A 172 3.67 4.79 2.93
C LEU A 172 4.89 4.59 3.82
N LEU A 173 6.06 5.06 3.36
CA LEU A 173 7.30 5.11 4.14
C LEU A 173 7.70 6.58 4.36
N ARG A 174 7.95 6.94 5.61
CA ARG A 174 8.38 8.28 5.97
C ARG A 174 9.84 8.51 5.56
N ARG A 175 10.11 9.62 4.92
CA ARG A 175 11.47 10.00 4.52
C ARG A 175 12.43 10.07 5.72
N ALA A 176 11.95 10.52 6.86
CA ALA A 176 12.73 10.56 8.09
C ALA A 176 13.18 9.16 8.54
N ALA A 177 12.28 8.17 8.50
CA ALA A 177 12.61 6.79 8.82
C ALA A 177 13.59 6.19 7.78
N ILE A 178 13.36 6.42 6.48
CA ILE A 178 14.27 5.97 5.41
C ILE A 178 15.69 6.51 5.62
N ARG A 179 15.82 7.80 5.95
CA ARG A 179 17.14 8.41 6.20
C ARG A 179 17.86 7.82 7.41
N GLN A 180 17.13 7.46 8.45
CA GLN A 180 17.71 6.91 9.67
C GLN A 180 18.04 5.42 9.57
N LEU A 181 17.18 4.65 8.90
CA LEU A 181 17.26 3.19 8.83
C LEU A 181 18.04 2.68 7.60
N GLY A 182 18.26 3.54 6.60
CA GLY A 182 18.59 3.14 5.24
C GLY A 182 17.33 2.74 4.48
N GLY A 183 17.49 2.38 3.21
CA GLY A 183 16.42 1.87 2.36
C GLY A 183 16.00 0.44 2.69
N LEU A 184 15.52 -0.28 1.69
CA LEU A 184 15.19 -1.69 1.81
C LEU A 184 16.47 -2.56 1.81
N ASP A 185 16.46 -3.67 2.54
CA ASP A 185 17.55 -4.64 2.45
C ASP A 185 17.36 -5.50 1.19
N THR A 186 18.14 -5.18 0.16
CA THR A 186 18.12 -5.85 -1.15
C THR A 186 19.08 -7.03 -1.24
N THR A 187 19.89 -7.26 -0.21
CA THR A 187 20.82 -8.39 -0.13
C THR A 187 20.17 -9.60 0.52
N GLY A 188 19.28 -9.37 1.48
CA GLY A 188 18.54 -10.42 2.20
C GLY A 188 17.20 -10.76 1.57
N TYR A 189 16.61 -9.83 0.78
CA TYR A 189 15.25 -9.97 0.25
C TYR A 189 15.13 -9.48 -1.18
N ASN A 190 14.42 -10.25 -2.01
CA ASN A 190 14.17 -9.93 -3.42
C ASN A 190 12.78 -9.33 -3.66
N GLY A 191 11.84 -9.55 -2.72
CA GLY A 191 10.42 -9.24 -2.86
C GLY A 191 9.83 -8.38 -1.73
N GLU A 192 8.56 -8.64 -1.43
CA GLU A 192 7.78 -7.86 -0.46
C GLU A 192 8.32 -7.96 0.97
N ARG A 193 9.04 -9.06 1.32
CA ARG A 193 9.61 -9.25 2.66
C ARG A 193 10.66 -8.20 3.04
N ALA A 194 11.20 -7.47 2.05
CA ALA A 194 12.03 -6.30 2.31
C ALA A 194 11.29 -5.18 3.06
N LEU A 195 9.96 -5.03 2.84
CA LEU A 195 9.13 -4.10 3.59
C LEU A 195 8.89 -4.58 5.03
N ASP A 196 8.71 -5.89 5.23
CA ASP A 196 8.60 -6.48 6.57
C ASP A 196 9.88 -6.22 7.37
N ASP A 197 11.05 -6.48 6.77
CA ASP A 197 12.34 -6.18 7.40
C ASP A 197 12.48 -4.68 7.73
N PHE A 198 12.11 -3.79 6.82
CA PHE A 198 12.11 -2.35 7.08
C PHE A 198 11.25 -2.00 8.29
N CYS A 199 10.03 -2.53 8.39
CA CYS A 199 9.14 -2.33 9.52
C CYS A 199 9.74 -2.87 10.83
N ARG A 200 10.45 -4.00 10.78
CA ARG A 200 11.12 -4.58 11.97
C ARG A 200 12.30 -3.74 12.42
N ARG A 201 13.13 -3.25 11.47
CA ARG A 201 14.21 -2.30 11.78
C ARG A 201 13.66 -1.01 12.38
N ALA A 202 12.57 -0.52 11.82
CA ALA A 202 11.87 0.67 12.34
C ALA A 202 11.41 0.46 13.79
N ALA A 203 10.69 -0.63 14.07
CA ALA A 203 10.22 -0.96 15.41
C ALA A 203 11.37 -1.12 16.42
N ALA A 204 12.48 -1.75 16.02
CA ALA A 204 13.68 -1.90 16.85
C ALA A 204 14.33 -0.55 17.22
N MET A 205 14.11 0.49 16.43
CA MET A 205 14.60 1.86 16.66
C MET A 205 13.55 2.77 17.33
N GLY A 206 12.43 2.21 17.79
CA GLY A 206 11.35 2.96 18.45
C GLY A 206 10.38 3.67 17.50
N TRP A 207 10.42 3.38 16.21
CA TRP A 207 9.42 3.86 15.25
C TRP A 207 8.17 3.00 15.27
N ARG A 208 7.06 3.57 14.80
CA ARG A 208 5.75 2.93 14.76
C ARG A 208 5.34 2.63 13.32
N ASN A 209 4.79 1.44 13.12
CA ASN A 209 4.11 1.05 11.87
C ASN A 209 2.61 1.07 12.15
N ILE A 210 1.84 1.86 11.42
CA ILE A 210 0.43 2.08 11.74
C ILE A 210 -0.51 1.76 10.59
N LEU A 211 -1.78 1.58 10.91
CA LEU A 211 -2.87 1.50 9.95
C LEU A 211 -3.60 2.84 9.84
N CYS A 212 -3.77 3.36 8.62
CA CYS A 212 -4.66 4.46 8.29
C CYS A 212 -6.10 3.94 8.19
N LEU A 213 -6.90 4.19 9.22
CA LEU A 213 -8.27 3.70 9.29
C LEU A 213 -9.22 4.36 8.28
N SER A 214 -8.84 5.53 7.75
CA SER A 214 -9.65 6.31 6.80
C SER A 214 -9.30 6.10 5.33
N ALA A 215 -8.37 5.18 5.01
CA ALA A 215 -7.99 4.85 3.64
C ALA A 215 -8.27 3.37 3.32
N TYR A 216 -8.77 3.11 2.12
CA TYR A 216 -9.03 1.77 1.60
C TYR A 216 -8.43 1.62 0.21
N VAL A 217 -7.70 0.54 -0.05
CA VAL A 217 -7.08 0.21 -1.34
C VAL A 217 -7.38 -1.26 -1.66
N VAL A 218 -7.95 -1.52 -2.82
CA VAL A 218 -8.26 -2.89 -3.26
C VAL A 218 -6.99 -3.57 -3.72
N ARG A 219 -6.86 -4.87 -3.42
CA ARG A 219 -5.88 -5.75 -4.04
C ARG A 219 -6.59 -6.72 -4.98
N GLN A 220 -6.19 -6.74 -6.24
CA GLN A 220 -6.68 -7.71 -7.22
C GLN A 220 -6.13 -9.11 -6.91
N PRO A 221 -6.80 -10.17 -7.41
CA PRO A 221 -6.25 -11.52 -7.31
C PRO A 221 -4.85 -11.58 -7.92
N ALA A 222 -3.91 -12.20 -7.21
CA ALA A 222 -2.56 -12.37 -7.72
C ALA A 222 -2.58 -13.21 -9.01
N VAL A 223 -1.90 -12.72 -10.04
CA VAL A 223 -1.51 -13.56 -11.16
C VAL A 223 -0.32 -14.39 -10.66
N SER A 224 -0.47 -15.71 -10.61
CA SER A 224 0.48 -16.65 -10.06
C SER A 224 1.91 -16.38 -10.57
N GLY A 225 2.79 -16.03 -9.66
CA GLY A 225 4.23 -15.89 -9.90
C GLY A 225 5.01 -17.02 -9.23
N PRO A 226 6.29 -17.26 -9.58
CA PRO A 226 7.10 -18.32 -8.98
C PRO A 226 7.26 -18.11 -7.47
N ALA A 227 7.27 -19.21 -6.72
CA ALA A 227 7.29 -19.30 -5.26
C ALA A 227 8.69 -18.97 -4.66
N THR A 228 9.15 -17.73 -4.77
CA THR A 228 10.35 -17.25 -4.04
C THR A 228 10.05 -16.89 -2.59
N ALA A 229 8.76 -16.87 -2.21
CA ALA A 229 8.30 -16.39 -0.91
C ALA A 229 8.73 -17.23 0.29
N HIS A 230 9.05 -18.52 0.10
CA HIS A 230 9.37 -19.40 1.22
C HIS A 230 10.78 -19.16 1.79
N ASP A 231 11.76 -18.96 0.93
CA ASP A 231 13.16 -18.72 1.34
C ASP A 231 13.30 -17.35 2.03
N GLU A 232 12.60 -16.34 1.54
CA GLU A 232 12.63 -15.00 2.13
C GLU A 232 11.97 -14.94 3.52
N LEU A 233 10.92 -15.71 3.74
CA LEU A 233 10.29 -15.81 5.06
C LEU A 233 11.26 -16.47 6.06
N SER A 234 11.96 -17.51 5.65
CA SER A 234 12.98 -18.17 6.49
C SER A 234 14.12 -17.22 6.85
N ALA A 235 14.59 -16.41 5.90
CA ALA A 235 15.60 -15.38 6.14
C ALA A 235 15.10 -14.30 7.12
N LEU A 236 13.83 -13.86 6.97
CA LEU A 236 13.21 -12.88 7.86
C LEU A 236 13.11 -13.43 9.30
N ILE A 237 12.69 -14.68 9.46
CA ILE A 237 12.59 -15.34 10.78
C ILE A 237 13.97 -15.51 11.41
N ALA A 238 14.97 -15.90 10.64
CA ALA A 238 16.34 -16.04 11.13
C ALA A 238 16.89 -14.71 11.67
N ARG A 239 16.57 -13.59 11.01
CA ARG A 239 16.96 -12.24 11.45
C ARG A 239 16.10 -11.73 12.62
N TRP A 240 14.80 -12.02 12.59
CA TRP A 240 13.80 -11.56 13.55
C TRP A 240 13.05 -12.73 14.18
N PRO A 241 13.64 -13.48 15.12
CA PRO A 241 13.07 -14.73 15.65
C PRO A 241 11.64 -14.58 16.23
N ASN A 242 11.32 -13.41 16.77
CA ASN A 242 10.01 -13.13 17.36
C ASN A 242 8.96 -12.64 16.33
N TYR A 243 9.32 -12.54 15.03
CA TYR A 243 8.43 -11.97 14.02
C TYR A 243 7.13 -12.77 13.89
N GLN A 244 7.25 -14.09 13.69
CA GLN A 244 6.06 -14.95 13.53
C GLN A 244 5.18 -14.95 14.79
N GLU A 245 5.77 -14.96 15.99
CA GLU A 245 5.00 -14.89 17.23
C GLU A 245 4.22 -13.57 17.33
N GLN A 246 4.82 -12.45 16.97
CA GLN A 246 4.15 -11.15 16.99
C GLN A 246 3.01 -11.07 15.99
N VAL A 247 3.21 -11.57 14.76
CA VAL A 247 2.17 -11.66 13.74
C VAL A 247 1.04 -12.58 14.20
N ALA A 248 1.36 -13.78 14.68
CA ALA A 248 0.37 -14.72 15.17
C ALA A 248 -0.43 -14.16 16.37
N ARG A 249 0.24 -13.52 17.31
CA ARG A 249 -0.41 -12.87 18.46
C ARG A 249 -1.35 -11.75 18.01
N PHE A 250 -0.92 -10.92 17.04
CA PHE A 250 -1.75 -9.86 16.47
C PHE A 250 -3.02 -10.43 15.81
N ILE A 251 -2.87 -11.48 14.99
CA ILE A 251 -4.01 -12.13 14.31
C ILE A 251 -4.96 -12.75 15.33
N LEU A 252 -4.43 -13.49 16.31
CA LEU A 252 -5.26 -14.16 17.33
C LEU A 252 -5.98 -13.20 18.26
N SER A 253 -5.33 -12.10 18.66
CA SER A 253 -5.95 -11.07 19.51
C SER A 253 -6.92 -10.16 18.77
N ASP A 254 -6.78 -10.08 17.46
CA ASP A 254 -7.57 -9.27 16.56
C ASP A 254 -7.87 -7.84 17.07
N PRO A 255 -6.84 -7.03 17.30
CA PRO A 255 -7.04 -5.69 17.87
C PRO A 255 -7.81 -4.74 16.94
N LEU A 256 -7.98 -5.10 15.67
CA LEU A 256 -8.72 -4.33 14.68
C LEU A 256 -10.20 -4.69 14.59
N ARG A 257 -10.69 -5.69 15.34
CA ARG A 257 -12.08 -6.15 15.28
C ARG A 257 -13.10 -5.01 15.45
N GLY A 258 -12.99 -4.26 16.52
CA GLY A 258 -13.93 -3.15 16.78
C GLY A 258 -13.89 -2.05 15.71
N MET A 259 -12.73 -1.88 15.06
CA MET A 259 -12.58 -0.93 13.95
C MET A 259 -13.24 -1.45 12.67
N ARG A 260 -13.13 -2.75 12.38
CA ARG A 260 -13.88 -3.39 11.28
C ARG A 260 -15.38 -3.33 11.49
N GLU A 261 -15.84 -3.61 12.71
CA GLU A 261 -17.27 -3.54 13.04
C GLU A 261 -17.81 -2.10 12.87
N ARG A 262 -17.07 -1.09 13.31
CA ARG A 262 -17.44 0.33 13.10
C ARG A 262 -17.45 0.72 11.62
N LEU A 263 -16.46 0.24 10.85
CA LEU A 263 -16.43 0.49 9.42
C LEU A 263 -17.64 -0.15 8.73
N GLN A 264 -17.96 -1.41 9.06
CA GLN A 264 -19.14 -2.09 8.52
C GLN A 264 -20.43 -1.37 8.88
N ALA A 265 -20.61 -0.98 10.15
CA ALA A 265 -21.77 -0.22 10.58
C ALA A 265 -21.92 1.10 9.80
N ARG A 266 -20.80 1.78 9.51
CA ARG A 266 -20.82 3.02 8.73
C ARG A 266 -21.20 2.78 7.26
N ILE A 267 -20.75 1.68 6.66
CA ILE A 267 -21.17 1.27 5.31
C ILE A 267 -22.70 1.04 5.29
N ASP A 268 -23.22 0.32 6.29
CA ASP A 268 -24.64 0.00 6.38
C ASP A 268 -25.50 1.26 6.60
N GLU A 269 -25.00 2.24 7.36
CA GLU A 269 -25.66 3.54 7.55
C GLU A 269 -25.72 4.35 6.24
N LEU A 270 -24.60 4.44 5.51
CA LEU A 270 -24.54 5.16 4.25
C LEU A 270 -25.44 4.50 3.19
N ALA A 271 -25.48 3.17 3.17
CA ALA A 271 -26.38 2.44 2.27
C ALA A 271 -27.86 2.72 2.55
N LYS A 272 -28.26 2.92 3.82
CA LYS A 272 -29.63 3.28 4.20
C LYS A 272 -29.98 4.74 3.93
N SER A 273 -28.98 5.62 3.97
CA SER A 273 -29.14 7.08 3.80
C SER A 273 -29.04 7.53 2.35
N GLY A 274 -28.58 6.68 1.44
CA GLY A 274 -28.53 6.93 0.01
C GLY A 274 -29.94 7.09 -0.58
N PRO A 275 -30.10 7.91 -1.65
CA PRO A 275 -31.40 8.00 -2.32
C PRO A 275 -31.84 6.60 -2.74
N GLN A 276 -33.02 6.18 -2.25
CA GLN A 276 -33.68 4.97 -2.74
C GLN A 276 -33.70 5.06 -4.27
N ARG A 277 -32.87 4.29 -4.94
CA ARG A 277 -33.05 4.06 -6.37
C ARG A 277 -34.36 3.32 -6.49
N ASP A 278 -35.41 4.05 -6.89
CA ASP A 278 -36.71 3.49 -7.24
C ASP A 278 -36.47 2.34 -8.23
N LEU A 279 -36.62 1.11 -7.75
CA LEU A 279 -36.55 -0.11 -8.56
C LEU A 279 -37.84 -0.33 -9.35
N PHE A 280 -38.68 0.71 -9.52
CA PHE A 280 -39.92 0.64 -10.25
C PHE A 280 -40.00 1.78 -11.28
N HIS A 281 -39.30 1.59 -12.40
CA HIS A 281 -39.74 2.12 -13.71
C HIS A 281 -39.09 1.29 -14.81
#